data_e9c1c64580b5ab941375fdf558ad7fb1
#
_entry.id   e9c1c64580b5ab941375fdf558ad7fb1
#
_cell.length_a   1.000
_cell.length_b   1.000
_cell.length_c   1.000
_cell.angle_alpha   90.00
_cell.angle_beta   90.00
_cell.angle_gamma   90.00
#
_symmetry.space_group_name_H-M   'P 1'
#
loop_
_entity.id
_entity.type
_entity.pdbx_description
1 polymer ?
#
loop_
_entity_poly.entity_id
_entity_poly.type
_entity_poly.pdbx_seq_one_letter_code
_entity_poly.pdbx_strand_id
1 'polypeptide(L)'
;MNRYTPEGNLILTFQNHELTSTLKGLEKALEKQIILEAPAVLCDHNFNLHISLGGKVRGIIPRDEVQYSPKEATKDIAILTRVGKPVCFKVVGFEKDGAGETVAILSRKSAQRECMHNYIETLEAGDIIPTKITHLENFGAFVDIGCGIISLLSIDSISVSRISHPSARLSVGDSIYTVVKSIDEYGRIYVSERELLGSWEENAALFTEGQTVKGIVRSVENYGVFVELKPNLAGLAEYKDDVFPGQTAAVYIKSIIPEKMKIKLIIIDSHDAPARPEPLEYFIDTDTVTHIDNWIYSPPSCKKVIESIF
;
A
#
# COMPACT_ATOMS: atom_id res chain seq x y z
N MET A 1 -19.39 -1.66 2.01
CA MET A 1 -18.13 -1.97 1.29
C MET A 1 -17.80 -0.79 0.40
N ASN A 2 -16.63 -0.19 0.54
CA ASN A 2 -16.24 0.98 -0.27
C ASN A 2 -16.25 0.61 -1.76
N ARG A 3 -16.91 1.41 -2.58
CA ARG A 3 -17.01 1.23 -4.05
C ARG A 3 -15.68 1.55 -4.75
N TYR A 4 -14.82 2.33 -4.10
CA TYR A 4 -13.58 2.87 -4.65
C TYR A 4 -12.39 2.16 -4.01
N THR A 5 -12.01 1.00 -4.54
CA THR A 5 -10.89 0.19 -4.06
C THR A 5 -9.66 0.36 -4.95
N PRO A 6 -8.46 0.06 -4.45
CA PRO A 6 -7.26 -0.06 -5.27
C PRO A 6 -7.44 -1.01 -6.46
N GLU A 7 -6.81 -0.72 -7.60
CA GLU A 7 -6.88 -1.55 -8.81
C GLU A 7 -6.42 -2.99 -8.55
N GLY A 8 -7.20 -3.95 -9.05
CA GLY A 8 -7.01 -5.39 -8.88
C GLY A 8 -7.82 -6.00 -7.75
N ASN A 9 -8.57 -5.21 -6.98
CA ASN A 9 -9.41 -5.74 -5.91
C ASN A 9 -10.80 -6.19 -6.41
N LEU A 10 -11.32 -5.62 -7.48
CA LEU A 10 -12.60 -6.01 -8.05
C LEU A 10 -12.47 -7.18 -9.03
N ILE A 11 -11.32 -7.39 -9.64
CA ILE A 11 -11.11 -8.31 -10.76
C ILE A 11 -11.57 -9.75 -10.47
N LEU A 12 -11.43 -10.23 -9.23
CA LEU A 12 -11.83 -11.57 -8.81
C LEU A 12 -13.24 -11.65 -8.18
N THR A 13 -13.96 -10.52 -8.13
CA THR A 13 -15.30 -10.53 -7.54
C THR A 13 -16.30 -11.13 -8.53
N PHE A 14 -17.27 -11.89 -7.99
CA PHE A 14 -18.32 -12.50 -8.81
C PHE A 14 -19.11 -11.46 -9.61
N GLN A 15 -19.45 -10.33 -8.99
CA GLN A 15 -20.20 -9.25 -9.63
C GLN A 15 -19.42 -8.63 -10.81
N ASN A 16 -18.12 -8.38 -10.66
CA ASN A 16 -17.29 -7.85 -11.74
C ASN A 16 -17.23 -8.83 -12.91
N HIS A 17 -16.99 -10.12 -12.62
CA HIS A 17 -16.93 -11.15 -13.64
C HIS A 17 -18.27 -11.31 -14.39
N GLU A 18 -19.41 -11.33 -13.68
CA GLU A 18 -20.75 -11.39 -14.30
C GLU A 18 -20.97 -10.25 -15.29
N LEU A 19 -20.60 -9.02 -14.89
CA LEU A 19 -20.81 -7.81 -15.69
C LEU A 19 -19.85 -7.69 -16.86
N THR A 20 -18.59 -8.10 -16.72
CA THR A 20 -17.58 -7.98 -17.77
C THR A 20 -17.69 -9.07 -18.85
N SER A 21 -18.21 -10.27 -18.51
CA SER A 21 -18.18 -11.45 -19.38
C SER A 21 -19.21 -11.43 -20.51
N THR A 22 -20.21 -10.56 -20.46
CA THR A 22 -21.32 -10.54 -21.44
C THR A 22 -21.65 -9.13 -21.92
N LEU A 23 -22.13 -9.00 -23.17
CA LEU A 23 -22.60 -7.72 -23.69
C LEU A 23 -23.72 -7.13 -22.82
N LYS A 24 -24.69 -7.95 -22.41
CA LYS A 24 -25.79 -7.50 -21.54
C LYS A 24 -25.30 -7.02 -20.17
N GLY A 25 -24.25 -7.65 -19.63
CA GLY A 25 -23.61 -7.20 -18.40
C GLY A 25 -22.95 -5.83 -18.56
N LEU A 26 -22.25 -5.60 -19.69
CA LEU A 26 -21.62 -4.33 -20.02
C LEU A 26 -22.66 -3.22 -20.28
N GLU A 27 -23.80 -3.54 -20.95
CA GLU A 27 -24.93 -2.62 -21.13
C GLU A 27 -25.52 -2.19 -19.76
N LYS A 28 -25.72 -3.14 -18.85
CA LYS A 28 -26.16 -2.86 -17.47
C LYS A 28 -25.14 -2.01 -16.70
N ALA A 29 -23.83 -2.24 -16.92
CA ALA A 29 -22.77 -1.45 -16.29
C ALA A 29 -22.75 -0.01 -16.85
N LEU A 30 -22.99 0.18 -18.15
CA LEU A 30 -23.16 1.50 -18.77
C LEU A 30 -24.37 2.23 -18.19
N GLU A 31 -25.53 1.60 -18.14
CA GLU A 31 -26.76 2.20 -17.62
C GLU A 31 -26.62 2.64 -16.16
N LYS A 32 -26.02 1.77 -15.32
CA LYS A 32 -25.86 2.04 -13.89
C LYS A 32 -24.57 2.75 -13.52
N GLN A 33 -23.73 3.10 -14.49
CA GLN A 33 -22.44 3.75 -14.27
C GLN A 33 -21.54 3.01 -13.28
N ILE A 34 -21.47 1.67 -13.40
CA ILE A 34 -20.71 0.81 -12.48
C ILE A 34 -19.22 0.88 -12.85
N ILE A 35 -18.35 1.02 -11.84
CA ILE A 35 -16.92 0.85 -12.00
C ILE A 35 -16.60 -0.64 -12.04
N LEU A 36 -15.90 -1.07 -13.08
CA LEU A 36 -15.46 -2.44 -13.32
C LEU A 36 -13.94 -2.49 -13.42
N GLU A 37 -13.39 -3.70 -13.34
CA GLU A 37 -11.96 -3.95 -13.54
C GLU A 37 -11.73 -5.11 -14.52
N ALA A 38 -10.69 -4.99 -15.34
CA ALA A 38 -10.19 -6.08 -16.17
C ALA A 38 -8.72 -5.83 -16.55
N PRO A 39 -7.98 -6.87 -16.97
CA PRO A 39 -6.58 -6.71 -17.37
C PRO A 39 -6.44 -5.92 -18.67
N ALA A 40 -5.52 -4.95 -18.68
CA ALA A 40 -5.02 -4.34 -19.91
C ALA A 40 -4.00 -5.30 -20.55
N VAL A 41 -4.28 -5.79 -21.75
CA VAL A 41 -3.47 -6.83 -22.40
C VAL A 41 -2.54 -6.30 -23.50
N LEU A 42 -2.86 -5.16 -24.08
CA LEU A 42 -2.12 -4.55 -25.19
C LEU A 42 -2.27 -3.03 -25.17
N CYS A 43 -1.22 -2.34 -25.59
CA CYS A 43 -1.27 -0.93 -26.00
C CYS A 43 -0.97 -0.86 -27.50
N ASP A 44 -1.88 -0.28 -28.30
CA ASP A 44 -1.69 -0.15 -29.74
C ASP A 44 -0.81 1.05 -30.11
N HIS A 45 -0.56 1.23 -31.43
CA HIS A 45 0.27 2.32 -31.96
C HIS A 45 -0.33 3.73 -31.77
N ASN A 46 -1.63 3.82 -31.49
CA ASN A 46 -2.34 5.06 -31.12
C ASN A 46 -2.41 5.28 -29.61
N PHE A 47 -1.74 4.44 -28.83
CA PHE A 47 -1.76 4.44 -27.36
C PHE A 47 -3.14 4.14 -26.76
N ASN A 48 -4.02 3.44 -27.46
CA ASN A 48 -5.23 2.91 -26.86
C ASN A 48 -4.92 1.62 -26.11
N LEU A 49 -5.52 1.43 -24.93
CA LEU A 49 -5.39 0.19 -24.16
C LEU A 49 -6.49 -0.80 -24.54
N HIS A 50 -6.10 -2.00 -24.92
CA HIS A 50 -7.00 -3.11 -25.15
C HIS A 50 -7.20 -3.89 -23.86
N ILE A 51 -8.47 -4.10 -23.50
CA ILE A 51 -8.89 -4.67 -22.23
C ILE A 51 -9.53 -6.04 -22.47
N SER A 52 -9.09 -7.04 -21.71
CA SER A 52 -9.65 -8.40 -21.74
C SER A 52 -10.85 -8.50 -20.81
N LEU A 53 -12.05 -8.49 -21.36
CA LEU A 53 -13.31 -8.49 -20.59
C LEU A 53 -13.82 -9.90 -20.22
N GLY A 54 -13.05 -10.96 -20.53
CA GLY A 54 -13.41 -12.34 -20.20
C GLY A 54 -14.49 -12.99 -21.08
N GLY A 55 -15.12 -12.21 -22.00
CA GLY A 55 -16.12 -12.69 -22.95
C GLY A 55 -15.70 -12.49 -24.41
N LYS A 56 -16.68 -12.49 -25.32
CA LYS A 56 -16.47 -12.25 -26.76
C LYS A 56 -16.31 -10.76 -27.10
N VAL A 57 -16.79 -9.86 -26.22
CA VAL A 57 -16.71 -8.42 -26.43
C VAL A 57 -15.29 -7.94 -26.08
N ARG A 58 -14.67 -7.21 -26.98
CA ARG A 58 -13.38 -6.54 -26.72
C ARG A 58 -13.62 -5.19 -26.08
N GLY A 59 -12.75 -4.80 -25.12
CA GLY A 59 -12.76 -3.48 -24.52
C GLY A 59 -11.61 -2.63 -25.04
N ILE A 60 -11.84 -1.34 -25.27
CA ILE A 60 -10.82 -0.37 -25.62
C ILE A 60 -10.98 0.86 -24.74
N ILE A 61 -9.87 1.28 -24.10
CA ILE A 61 -9.75 2.58 -23.46
C ILE A 61 -8.96 3.49 -24.42
N PRO A 62 -9.59 4.50 -25.03
CA PRO A 62 -8.89 5.48 -25.86
C PRO A 62 -7.80 6.22 -25.08
N ARG A 63 -6.74 6.65 -25.75
CA ARG A 63 -5.59 7.36 -25.15
C ARG A 63 -6.00 8.43 -24.14
N ASP A 64 -6.95 9.29 -24.52
CA ASP A 64 -7.39 10.43 -23.71
C ASP A 64 -8.28 10.04 -22.51
N GLU A 65 -8.70 8.76 -22.46
CA GLU A 65 -9.52 8.18 -21.43
C GLU A 65 -8.75 7.26 -20.46
N VAL A 66 -7.39 7.14 -20.62
CA VAL A 66 -6.57 6.25 -19.79
C VAL A 66 -6.32 6.82 -18.39
N GLN A 67 -6.23 8.14 -18.24
CA GLN A 67 -5.90 8.77 -16.95
C GLN A 67 -6.64 10.08 -16.74
N TYR A 68 -7.14 10.26 -15.52
CA TYR A 68 -7.63 11.55 -15.06
C TYR A 68 -6.44 12.43 -14.64
N SER A 69 -6.24 13.53 -15.34
CA SER A 69 -5.27 14.57 -15.02
C SER A 69 -5.88 15.94 -15.32
N PRO A 70 -6.18 16.76 -14.30
CA PRO A 70 -6.79 18.07 -14.52
C PRO A 70 -5.89 19.08 -15.21
N LYS A 71 -4.57 18.89 -15.16
CA LYS A 71 -3.58 19.92 -15.55
C LYS A 71 -2.65 19.50 -16.69
N GLU A 72 -2.52 18.20 -16.99
CA GLU A 72 -1.54 17.71 -17.95
C GLU A 72 -2.13 16.65 -18.90
N ALA A 73 -1.65 16.62 -20.13
CA ALA A 73 -1.94 15.51 -21.04
C ALA A 73 -1.31 14.21 -20.53
N THR A 74 -1.99 13.09 -20.74
CA THR A 74 -1.50 11.76 -20.35
C THR A 74 -0.19 11.44 -21.07
N LYS A 75 0.87 11.18 -20.31
CA LYS A 75 2.18 10.78 -20.86
C LYS A 75 2.13 9.34 -21.38
N ASP A 76 2.78 9.07 -22.49
CA ASP A 76 2.79 7.74 -23.11
C ASP A 76 3.27 6.64 -22.17
N ILE A 77 4.29 6.94 -21.35
CA ILE A 77 4.82 5.99 -20.36
C ILE A 77 3.76 5.61 -19.31
N ALA A 78 2.87 6.52 -18.94
CA ALA A 78 1.79 6.23 -17.99
C ALA A 78 0.75 5.26 -18.57
N ILE A 79 0.60 5.24 -19.89
CA ILE A 79 -0.26 4.31 -20.62
C ILE A 79 0.43 2.94 -20.73
N LEU A 80 1.67 2.93 -21.22
CA LEU A 80 2.44 1.70 -21.43
C LEU A 80 2.61 0.87 -20.17
N THR A 81 2.79 1.52 -19.02
CA THR A 81 2.94 0.86 -17.71
C THR A 81 1.66 0.19 -17.19
N ARG A 82 0.52 0.35 -17.87
CA ARG A 82 -0.74 -0.34 -17.52
C ARG A 82 -0.84 -1.72 -18.14
N VAL A 83 -0.12 -2.00 -19.23
CA VAL A 83 -0.14 -3.31 -19.90
C VAL A 83 0.30 -4.41 -18.90
N GLY A 84 -0.45 -5.51 -18.87
CA GLY A 84 -0.23 -6.61 -17.94
C GLY A 84 -0.81 -6.40 -16.55
N LYS A 85 -1.49 -5.26 -16.29
CA LYS A 85 -2.06 -4.93 -14.97
C LYS A 85 -3.59 -4.83 -15.06
N PRO A 86 -4.30 -5.09 -13.95
CA PRO A 86 -5.70 -4.72 -13.84
C PRO A 86 -5.85 -3.20 -13.90
N VAL A 87 -6.90 -2.74 -14.56
CA VAL A 87 -7.29 -1.33 -14.62
C VAL A 87 -8.78 -1.19 -14.35
N CYS A 88 -9.14 -0.19 -13.56
CA CYS A 88 -10.54 0.17 -13.36
C CYS A 88 -11.06 0.97 -14.56
N PHE A 89 -12.35 0.86 -14.84
CA PHE A 89 -12.99 1.64 -15.90
C PHE A 89 -14.51 1.71 -15.73
N LYS A 90 -15.11 2.63 -16.46
CA LYS A 90 -16.54 2.65 -16.76
C LYS A 90 -16.77 2.36 -18.22
N VAL A 91 -17.85 1.68 -18.54
CA VAL A 91 -18.33 1.57 -19.93
C VAL A 91 -18.94 2.92 -20.31
N VAL A 92 -18.52 3.48 -21.44
CA VAL A 92 -19.03 4.79 -21.93
C VAL A 92 -19.78 4.65 -23.24
N GLY A 93 -19.70 3.51 -23.92
CA GLY A 93 -20.44 3.25 -25.14
C GLY A 93 -20.01 1.96 -25.82
N PHE A 94 -20.60 1.72 -27.00
CA PHE A 94 -20.28 0.59 -27.86
C PHE A 94 -20.13 1.05 -29.30
N GLU A 95 -19.16 0.50 -29.99
CA GLU A 95 -18.92 0.76 -31.42
C GLU A 95 -18.82 -0.55 -32.19
N LYS A 96 -18.89 -0.48 -33.53
CA LYS A 96 -18.61 -1.59 -34.44
C LYS A 96 -17.21 -1.39 -35.00
N ASP A 97 -16.39 -2.45 -34.94
CA ASP A 97 -15.09 -2.44 -35.59
C ASP A 97 -15.24 -2.70 -37.11
N GLY A 98 -14.09 -2.66 -37.82
CA GLY A 98 -14.07 -2.89 -39.29
C GLY A 98 -14.56 -4.29 -39.73
N ALA A 99 -14.67 -5.25 -38.83
CA ALA A 99 -15.23 -6.58 -39.04
C ALA A 99 -16.72 -6.69 -38.63
N GLY A 100 -17.32 -5.60 -38.11
CA GLY A 100 -18.70 -5.56 -37.64
C GLY A 100 -18.89 -6.12 -36.21
N GLU A 101 -17.79 -6.48 -35.52
CA GLU A 101 -17.81 -6.95 -34.17
C GLU A 101 -18.08 -5.80 -33.17
N THR A 102 -18.79 -6.08 -32.08
CA THR A 102 -19.05 -5.08 -31.05
C THR A 102 -17.83 -4.89 -30.17
N VAL A 103 -17.42 -3.64 -30.00
CA VAL A 103 -16.34 -3.21 -29.11
C VAL A 103 -16.92 -2.28 -28.03
N ALA A 104 -16.61 -2.55 -26.79
CA ALA A 104 -16.96 -1.68 -25.67
C ALA A 104 -15.92 -0.55 -25.55
N ILE A 105 -16.38 0.68 -25.59
CA ILE A 105 -15.55 1.86 -25.31
C ILE A 105 -15.57 2.12 -23.83
N LEU A 106 -14.38 2.18 -23.23
CA LEU A 106 -14.17 2.22 -21.79
C LEU A 106 -13.43 3.50 -21.41
N SER A 107 -13.65 3.99 -20.19
CA SER A 107 -12.99 5.18 -19.64
C SER A 107 -12.46 4.90 -18.23
N ARG A 108 -11.15 4.81 -18.09
CA ARG A 108 -10.49 4.81 -16.79
C ARG A 108 -10.55 6.20 -16.15
N LYS A 109 -10.37 7.23 -16.94
CA LYS A 109 -10.50 8.64 -16.54
C LYS A 109 -11.83 8.94 -15.86
N SER A 110 -12.95 8.41 -16.39
CA SER A 110 -14.27 8.58 -15.78
C SER A 110 -14.39 7.89 -14.43
N ALA A 111 -13.83 6.68 -14.27
CA ALA A 111 -13.78 5.98 -13.00
C ALA A 111 -12.93 6.73 -11.97
N GLN A 112 -11.75 7.19 -12.38
CA GLN A 112 -10.85 7.97 -11.51
C GLN A 112 -11.46 9.31 -11.09
N ARG A 113 -12.12 10.01 -12.01
CA ARG A 113 -12.78 11.28 -11.70
C ARG A 113 -13.90 11.09 -10.67
N GLU A 114 -14.69 10.03 -10.81
CA GLU A 114 -15.73 9.72 -9.83
C GLU A 114 -15.13 9.36 -8.46
N CYS A 115 -14.07 8.54 -8.45
CA CYS A 115 -13.35 8.19 -7.24
C CYS A 115 -12.76 9.44 -6.55
N MET A 116 -12.17 10.36 -7.33
CA MET A 116 -11.63 11.61 -6.81
C MET A 116 -12.71 12.40 -6.08
N HIS A 117 -13.82 12.70 -6.73
CA HIS A 117 -14.85 13.58 -6.17
C HIS A 117 -15.67 12.93 -5.04
N ASN A 118 -15.96 11.63 -5.13
CA ASN A 118 -16.87 10.98 -4.18
C ASN A 118 -16.16 10.22 -3.05
N TYR A 119 -14.82 10.14 -3.09
CA TYR A 119 -14.05 9.41 -2.09
C TYR A 119 -12.79 10.16 -1.69
N ILE A 120 -11.86 10.43 -2.62
CA ILE A 120 -10.56 11.00 -2.27
C ILE A 120 -10.70 12.40 -1.65
N GLU A 121 -11.54 13.26 -2.23
CA GLU A 121 -11.81 14.62 -1.73
C GLU A 121 -12.60 14.64 -0.41
N THR A 122 -13.15 13.50 0.03
CA THR A 122 -13.85 13.37 1.31
C THR A 122 -12.98 12.84 2.43
N LEU A 123 -11.76 12.40 2.13
CA LEU A 123 -10.82 11.87 3.12
C LEU A 123 -10.26 13.01 3.98
N GLU A 124 -10.13 12.72 5.27
CA GLU A 124 -9.53 13.61 6.27
C GLU A 124 -8.25 12.98 6.84
N ALA A 125 -7.38 13.81 7.40
CA ALA A 125 -6.22 13.29 8.13
C ALA A 125 -6.71 12.44 9.30
N GLY A 126 -6.07 11.27 9.50
CA GLY A 126 -6.51 10.27 10.49
C GLY A 126 -7.38 9.14 9.92
N ASP A 127 -7.94 9.28 8.71
CA ASP A 127 -8.73 8.22 8.09
C ASP A 127 -7.88 6.98 7.76
N ILE A 128 -8.39 5.80 8.11
CA ILE A 128 -7.77 4.52 7.81
C ILE A 128 -8.36 3.98 6.50
N ILE A 129 -7.51 3.80 5.51
CA ILE A 129 -7.92 3.41 4.16
C ILE A 129 -7.17 2.18 3.66
N PRO A 130 -7.83 1.29 2.89
CA PRO A 130 -7.15 0.20 2.19
C PRO A 130 -6.32 0.76 1.04
N THR A 131 -5.09 0.29 0.93
CA THR A 131 -4.15 0.72 -0.11
C THR A 131 -3.43 -0.47 -0.72
N LYS A 132 -2.83 -0.29 -1.91
CA LYS A 132 -2.06 -1.34 -2.58
C LYS A 132 -0.72 -0.80 -3.06
N ILE A 133 0.34 -1.52 -2.74
CA ILE A 133 1.70 -1.16 -3.15
C ILE A 133 1.83 -1.30 -4.67
N THR A 134 2.17 -0.20 -5.35
CA THR A 134 2.33 -0.19 -6.81
C THR A 134 3.77 -0.10 -7.27
N HIS A 135 4.64 0.55 -6.48
CA HIS A 135 6.05 0.72 -6.78
C HIS A 135 6.84 1.03 -5.52
N LEU A 136 8.12 0.61 -5.48
CA LEU A 136 9.03 0.86 -4.36
C LEU A 136 10.22 1.69 -4.83
N GLU A 137 10.57 2.72 -4.06
CA GLU A 137 11.72 3.58 -4.24
C GLU A 137 12.50 3.71 -2.94
N ASN A 138 13.75 4.16 -2.98
CA ASN A 138 14.59 4.32 -1.79
C ASN A 138 13.97 5.24 -0.71
N PHE A 139 13.16 6.21 -1.11
CA PHE A 139 12.53 7.19 -0.22
C PHE A 139 11.13 6.78 0.27
N GLY A 140 10.57 5.69 -0.26
CA GLY A 140 9.24 5.23 0.13
C GLY A 140 8.57 4.31 -0.90
N ALA A 141 7.28 4.08 -0.70
CA ALA A 141 6.43 3.30 -1.59
C ALA A 141 5.35 4.18 -2.22
N PHE A 142 5.06 3.96 -3.50
CA PHE A 142 3.86 4.49 -4.13
C PHE A 142 2.72 3.50 -3.90
N VAL A 143 1.60 4.00 -3.45
CA VAL A 143 0.42 3.20 -3.13
C VAL A 143 -0.80 3.71 -3.89
N ASP A 144 -1.61 2.78 -4.37
CA ASP A 144 -2.93 3.05 -4.92
C ASP A 144 -3.92 3.18 -3.77
N ILE A 145 -4.55 4.34 -3.65
CA ILE A 145 -5.53 4.67 -2.60
C ILE A 145 -6.98 4.55 -3.08
N GLY A 146 -7.17 4.15 -4.33
CA GLY A 146 -8.47 3.94 -4.96
C GLY A 146 -8.44 4.21 -6.45
N CYS A 147 -8.99 3.29 -7.26
CA CYS A 147 -9.11 3.41 -8.71
C CYS A 147 -7.80 3.80 -9.44
N GLY A 148 -6.64 3.39 -8.93
CA GLY A 148 -5.34 3.72 -9.52
C GLY A 148 -4.89 5.16 -9.25
N ILE A 149 -5.45 5.84 -8.26
CA ILE A 149 -4.97 7.14 -7.77
C ILE A 149 -3.82 6.90 -6.80
N ILE A 150 -2.67 7.51 -7.10
CA ILE A 150 -1.42 7.20 -6.42
C ILE A 150 -1.13 8.22 -5.32
N SER A 151 -0.74 7.70 -4.15
CA SER A 151 -0.22 8.42 -3.01
C SER A 151 1.19 7.96 -2.65
N LEU A 152 1.85 8.71 -1.78
CA LEU A 152 3.18 8.40 -1.26
C LEU A 152 3.11 7.95 0.19
N LEU A 153 3.67 6.77 0.45
CA LEU A 153 4.03 6.25 1.76
C LEU A 153 5.55 6.43 1.93
N SER A 154 5.98 7.47 2.64
CA SER A 154 7.41 7.74 2.84
C SER A 154 8.07 6.67 3.71
N ILE A 155 9.37 6.43 3.55
CA ILE A 155 10.09 5.36 4.24
C ILE A 155 10.02 5.47 5.77
N ASP A 156 10.02 6.68 6.31
CA ASP A 156 9.88 6.99 7.73
C ASP A 156 8.43 6.88 8.26
N SER A 157 7.46 6.75 7.35
CA SER A 157 6.06 6.51 7.66
C SER A 157 5.64 5.04 7.56
N ILE A 158 6.54 4.14 7.12
CA ILE A 158 6.28 2.69 7.07
C ILE A 158 6.34 2.09 8.48
N SER A 159 7.33 2.47 9.29
CA SER A 159 7.50 1.98 10.66
C SER A 159 8.42 2.88 11.47
N VAL A 160 8.38 2.75 12.81
CA VAL A 160 9.28 3.50 13.70
C VAL A 160 10.72 2.95 13.63
N SER A 161 10.89 1.66 13.51
CA SER A 161 12.20 1.05 13.28
C SER A 161 12.69 1.41 11.88
N ARG A 162 13.90 1.93 11.79
CA ARG A 162 14.52 2.34 10.52
C ARG A 162 14.78 1.13 9.62
N ILE A 163 14.47 1.31 8.37
CA ILE A 163 14.77 0.35 7.29
C ILE A 163 15.61 1.06 6.23
N SER A 164 16.46 0.32 5.53
CA SER A 164 17.31 0.86 4.46
C SER A 164 16.57 1.04 3.15
N HIS A 165 15.52 0.24 2.93
CA HIS A 165 14.69 0.26 1.72
C HIS A 165 13.29 -0.29 2.05
N PRO A 166 12.21 0.20 1.43
CA PRO A 166 10.86 -0.30 1.66
C PRO A 166 10.68 -1.80 1.40
N SER A 167 11.45 -2.40 0.48
CA SER A 167 11.41 -3.83 0.21
C SER A 167 11.82 -4.72 1.39
N ALA A 168 12.36 -4.13 2.46
CA ALA A 168 12.58 -4.84 3.72
C ALA A 168 11.28 -5.24 4.44
N ARG A 169 10.14 -4.65 4.02
CA ARG A 169 8.80 -4.92 4.60
C ARG A 169 7.71 -5.14 3.58
N LEU A 170 7.77 -4.46 2.44
CA LEU A 170 6.70 -4.34 1.48
C LEU A 170 7.12 -4.95 0.14
N SER A 171 6.16 -5.53 -0.55
CA SER A 171 6.32 -6.01 -1.92
C SER A 171 5.30 -5.35 -2.84
N VAL A 172 5.68 -5.16 -4.10
CA VAL A 172 4.73 -4.65 -5.10
C VAL A 172 3.57 -5.63 -5.24
N GLY A 173 2.35 -5.11 -5.12
CA GLY A 173 1.10 -5.88 -5.15
C GLY A 173 0.52 -6.17 -3.76
N ASP A 174 1.26 -5.94 -2.67
CA ASP A 174 0.73 -6.10 -1.32
C ASP A 174 -0.47 -5.16 -1.09
N SER A 175 -1.51 -5.70 -0.47
CA SER A 175 -2.65 -4.94 0.04
C SER A 175 -2.44 -4.68 1.53
N ILE A 176 -2.39 -3.42 1.90
CA ILE A 176 -2.17 -2.95 3.27
C ILE A 176 -3.21 -1.91 3.66
N TYR A 177 -3.32 -1.62 4.95
CA TYR A 177 -4.03 -0.45 5.43
C TYR A 177 -3.04 0.68 5.73
N THR A 178 -3.48 1.91 5.52
CA THR A 178 -2.70 3.10 5.85
C THR A 178 -3.60 4.18 6.44
N VAL A 179 -3.01 5.07 7.21
CA VAL A 179 -3.66 6.28 7.73
C VAL A 179 -3.38 7.43 6.78
N VAL A 180 -4.37 8.23 6.47
CA VAL A 180 -4.18 9.53 5.78
C VAL A 180 -3.39 10.44 6.70
N LYS A 181 -2.11 10.65 6.40
CA LYS A 181 -1.20 11.44 7.25
C LYS A 181 -1.40 12.93 7.08
N SER A 182 -1.54 13.37 5.85
CA SER A 182 -1.74 14.79 5.52
C SER A 182 -2.25 14.95 4.09
N ILE A 183 -2.89 16.08 3.85
CA ILE A 183 -3.35 16.53 2.54
C ILE A 183 -2.70 17.88 2.28
N ASP A 184 -1.97 18.03 1.17
CA ASP A 184 -1.30 19.28 0.86
C ASP A 184 -2.26 20.32 0.20
N GLU A 185 -1.77 21.54 -0.02
CA GLU A 185 -2.53 22.63 -0.65
C GLU A 185 -3.02 22.33 -2.08
N TYR A 186 -2.47 21.30 -2.71
CA TYR A 186 -2.86 20.83 -4.05
C TYR A 186 -3.84 19.64 -3.99
N GLY A 187 -4.25 19.22 -2.79
CA GLY A 187 -5.12 18.06 -2.57
C GLY A 187 -4.40 16.71 -2.72
N ARG A 188 -3.07 16.67 -2.69
CA ARG A 188 -2.31 15.41 -2.73
C ARG A 188 -2.28 14.81 -1.34
N ILE A 189 -2.67 13.54 -1.27
CA ILE A 189 -2.69 12.76 -0.04
C ILE A 189 -1.33 12.10 0.18
N TYR A 190 -0.87 12.14 1.42
CA TYR A 190 0.27 11.38 1.92
C TYR A 190 -0.23 10.42 3.00
N VAL A 191 0.27 9.20 2.98
CA VAL A 191 -0.19 8.16 3.90
C VAL A 191 0.92 7.65 4.81
N SER A 192 0.53 7.03 5.90
CA SER A 192 1.40 6.43 6.91
C SER A 192 0.87 5.07 7.34
N GLU A 193 1.75 4.14 7.69
CA GLU A 193 1.38 2.81 8.16
C GLU A 193 1.79 2.59 9.63
N ARG A 194 2.85 3.27 10.09
CA ARG A 194 3.45 3.07 11.40
C ARG A 194 2.46 3.23 12.56
N GLU A 195 1.43 4.06 12.41
CA GLU A 195 0.41 4.30 13.43
C GLU A 195 -0.47 3.05 13.68
N LEU A 196 -0.62 2.20 12.67
CA LEU A 196 -1.37 0.95 12.77
C LEU A 196 -0.56 -0.20 13.40
N LEU A 197 0.77 -0.05 13.48
CA LEU A 197 1.70 -1.07 13.98
C LEU A 197 1.93 -1.00 15.50
N GLY A 198 1.07 -0.28 16.22
CA GLY A 198 1.08 -0.18 17.68
C GLY A 198 2.10 0.79 18.25
N SER A 199 1.87 1.16 19.53
CA SER A 199 2.77 1.95 20.36
C SER A 199 4.01 1.15 20.80
N TRP A 200 4.98 1.84 21.42
CA TRP A 200 6.14 1.18 21.99
C TRP A 200 5.74 0.17 23.07
N GLU A 201 4.80 0.55 23.96
CA GLU A 201 4.35 -0.32 25.07
C GLU A 201 3.60 -1.55 24.57
N GLU A 202 2.69 -1.40 23.59
CA GLU A 202 1.96 -2.53 23.01
C GLU A 202 2.92 -3.53 22.35
N ASN A 203 3.91 -3.06 21.60
CA ASN A 203 4.92 -3.92 21.00
C ASN A 203 5.85 -4.55 22.07
N ALA A 204 6.28 -3.80 23.06
CA ALA A 204 7.16 -4.29 24.13
C ALA A 204 6.46 -5.33 25.03
N ALA A 205 5.14 -5.21 25.22
CA ALA A 205 4.34 -6.16 26.02
C ALA A 205 4.30 -7.58 25.44
N LEU A 206 4.67 -7.74 24.14
CA LEU A 206 4.80 -9.06 23.52
C LEU A 206 6.04 -9.83 23.98
N PHE A 207 6.92 -9.18 24.74
CA PHE A 207 8.22 -9.71 25.13
C PHE A 207 8.44 -9.63 26.64
N THR A 208 9.27 -10.52 27.16
CA THR A 208 9.66 -10.54 28.58
C THR A 208 11.18 -10.59 28.73
N GLU A 209 11.70 -10.00 29.79
CA GLU A 209 13.11 -10.14 30.15
C GLU A 209 13.47 -11.61 30.39
N GLY A 210 14.64 -12.01 29.97
CA GLY A 210 15.09 -13.40 30.05
C GLY A 210 14.67 -14.29 28.87
N GLN A 211 13.85 -13.77 27.97
CA GLN A 211 13.40 -14.52 26.79
C GLN A 211 14.43 -14.45 25.65
N THR A 212 14.56 -15.55 24.92
CA THR A 212 15.29 -15.59 23.64
C THR A 212 14.32 -15.57 22.47
N VAL A 213 14.50 -14.62 21.56
CA VAL A 213 13.59 -14.38 20.43
C VAL A 213 14.36 -14.15 19.14
N LYS A 214 13.68 -14.29 18.00
CA LYS A 214 14.17 -13.96 16.68
C LYS A 214 14.05 -12.44 16.47
N GLY A 215 15.06 -11.84 15.82
CA GLY A 215 15.03 -10.48 15.33
C GLY A 215 15.76 -10.33 14.02
N ILE A 216 15.67 -9.15 13.41
CA ILE A 216 16.35 -8.81 12.16
C ILE A 216 17.38 -7.72 12.45
N VAL A 217 18.65 -7.95 12.08
CA VAL A 217 19.69 -6.94 12.18
C VAL A 217 19.40 -5.82 11.19
N ARG A 218 19.18 -4.60 11.69
CA ARG A 218 18.87 -3.41 10.85
C ARG A 218 20.09 -2.54 10.59
N SER A 219 20.93 -2.33 11.61
CA SER A 219 22.20 -1.63 11.43
C SER A 219 23.24 -2.12 12.43
N VAL A 220 24.51 -1.97 12.05
CA VAL A 220 25.68 -2.26 12.88
C VAL A 220 26.47 -0.96 13.01
N GLU A 221 26.57 -0.47 14.25
CA GLU A 221 27.25 0.76 14.61
C GLU A 221 28.42 0.45 15.54
N ASN A 222 29.39 1.35 15.65
CA ASN A 222 30.56 1.15 16.53
C ASN A 222 30.20 0.91 18.00
N TYR A 223 29.02 1.38 18.43
CA TYR A 223 28.53 1.27 19.81
C TYR A 223 27.51 0.14 20.00
N GLY A 224 27.18 -0.61 18.96
CA GLY A 224 26.30 -1.76 19.05
C GLY A 224 25.51 -2.08 17.80
N VAL A 225 24.69 -3.10 17.89
CA VAL A 225 23.88 -3.65 16.82
C VAL A 225 22.42 -3.39 17.08
N PHE A 226 21.71 -2.72 16.14
CA PHE A 226 20.26 -2.57 16.21
C PHE A 226 19.59 -3.80 15.63
N VAL A 227 18.80 -4.46 16.46
CA VAL A 227 18.02 -5.64 16.07
C VAL A 227 16.54 -5.32 16.26
N GLU A 228 15.80 -5.46 15.20
CA GLU A 228 14.36 -5.28 15.18
C GLU A 228 13.66 -6.55 15.64
N LEU A 229 12.77 -6.40 16.60
CA LEU A 229 11.91 -7.47 17.13
C LEU A 229 10.52 -7.46 16.51
N LYS A 230 10.00 -6.27 16.23
CA LYS A 230 8.75 -5.97 15.51
C LYS A 230 8.96 -4.69 14.68
N PRO A 231 8.15 -4.42 13.67
CA PRO A 231 8.27 -3.22 12.82
C PRO A 231 8.37 -1.91 13.61
N ASN A 232 7.64 -1.79 14.71
CA ASN A 232 7.69 -0.63 15.60
C ASN A 232 8.57 -0.85 16.86
N LEU A 233 9.36 -1.91 16.91
CA LEU A 233 10.16 -2.21 18.11
C LEU A 233 11.55 -2.72 17.74
N ALA A 234 12.58 -1.96 18.08
CA ALA A 234 13.97 -2.39 17.96
C ALA A 234 14.69 -2.33 19.31
N GLY A 235 15.59 -3.27 19.53
CA GLY A 235 16.51 -3.28 20.66
C GLY A 235 17.95 -3.04 20.21
N LEU A 236 18.82 -2.75 21.18
CA LEU A 236 20.26 -2.56 20.98
C LEU A 236 21.03 -3.65 21.69
N ALA A 237 21.84 -4.37 20.93
CA ALA A 237 22.83 -5.32 21.43
C ALA A 237 24.24 -4.70 21.43
N GLU A 238 25.14 -5.25 22.22
CA GLU A 238 26.55 -4.90 22.15
C GLU A 238 27.13 -5.27 20.78
N TYR A 239 28.16 -4.54 20.34
CA TYR A 239 28.86 -4.84 19.10
C TYR A 239 29.36 -6.30 19.09
N LYS A 240 29.19 -6.97 17.97
CA LYS A 240 29.65 -8.33 17.75
C LYS A 240 30.20 -8.43 16.32
N ASP A 241 31.40 -9.00 16.20
CA ASP A 241 31.99 -9.31 14.90
C ASP A 241 31.12 -10.34 14.15
N ASP A 242 31.23 -10.35 12.83
CA ASP A 242 30.49 -11.28 11.93
C ASP A 242 28.97 -11.13 11.92
N VAL A 243 28.44 -9.97 12.37
CA VAL A 243 27.02 -9.61 12.29
C VAL A 243 26.83 -8.53 11.24
N PHE A 244 25.89 -8.73 10.30
CA PHE A 244 25.65 -7.83 9.19
C PHE A 244 24.17 -7.43 9.07
N PRO A 245 23.88 -6.23 8.57
CA PRO A 245 22.49 -5.82 8.31
C PRO A 245 21.77 -6.78 7.36
N GLY A 246 20.53 -7.11 7.69
CA GLY A 246 19.68 -8.04 6.95
C GLY A 246 19.69 -9.47 7.49
N GLN A 247 20.66 -9.84 8.33
CA GLN A 247 20.68 -11.15 8.97
C GLN A 247 19.54 -11.35 9.95
N THR A 248 19.09 -12.58 10.08
CA THR A 248 18.25 -13.02 11.19
C THR A 248 19.14 -13.35 12.39
N ALA A 249 18.82 -12.79 13.56
CA ALA A 249 19.54 -13.03 14.79
C ALA A 249 18.66 -13.67 15.86
N ALA A 250 19.20 -14.64 16.59
CA ALA A 250 18.66 -15.09 17.86
C ALA A 250 19.19 -14.17 18.96
N VAL A 251 18.28 -13.46 19.64
CA VAL A 251 18.67 -12.49 20.67
C VAL A 251 18.03 -12.80 22.01
N TYR A 252 18.80 -12.65 23.07
CA TYR A 252 18.34 -12.72 24.44
C TYR A 252 17.96 -11.32 24.92
N ILE A 253 16.78 -11.16 25.50
CA ILE A 253 16.29 -9.90 26.05
C ILE A 253 16.83 -9.72 27.47
N LYS A 254 17.81 -8.83 27.61
CA LYS A 254 18.48 -8.56 28.90
C LYS A 254 17.67 -7.63 29.79
N SER A 255 17.08 -6.59 29.20
CA SER A 255 16.21 -5.65 29.94
C SER A 255 15.31 -4.85 28.99
N ILE A 256 14.13 -4.49 29.49
CA ILE A 256 13.14 -3.63 28.83
C ILE A 256 13.00 -2.36 29.68
N ILE A 257 13.27 -1.19 29.11
CA ILE A 257 13.37 0.09 29.83
C ILE A 257 12.40 1.10 29.20
N PRO A 258 11.13 1.14 29.66
CA PRO A 258 10.09 2.00 29.09
C PRO A 258 10.42 3.49 29.13
N GLU A 259 11.00 3.99 30.21
CA GLU A 259 11.32 5.42 30.39
C GLU A 259 12.33 5.95 29.36
N LYS A 260 13.00 5.04 28.66
CA LYS A 260 13.99 5.35 27.62
C LYS A 260 13.62 4.81 26.24
N MET A 261 12.49 4.08 26.14
CA MET A 261 12.11 3.30 24.97
C MET A 261 13.28 2.42 24.46
N LYS A 262 13.90 1.69 25.39
CA LYS A 262 15.08 0.85 25.07
C LYS A 262 14.86 -0.59 25.48
N ILE A 263 15.25 -1.49 24.58
CA ILE A 263 15.42 -2.91 24.86
C ILE A 263 16.90 -3.23 24.70
N LYS A 264 17.51 -3.75 25.77
CA LYS A 264 18.89 -4.25 25.73
C LYS A 264 18.88 -5.71 25.33
N LEU A 265 19.68 -6.05 24.34
CA LEU A 265 19.77 -7.38 23.76
C LEU A 265 21.19 -7.95 23.88
N ILE A 266 21.27 -9.27 23.82
CA ILE A 266 22.53 -10.01 23.61
C ILE A 266 22.30 -10.88 22.37
N ILE A 267 23.13 -10.73 21.32
CA ILE A 267 23.10 -11.60 20.15
C ILE A 267 23.74 -12.94 20.49
N ILE A 268 22.95 -13.99 20.49
CA ILE A 268 23.39 -15.37 20.69
C ILE A 268 24.03 -15.87 19.41
N ASP A 269 23.27 -15.78 18.31
CA ASP A 269 23.68 -16.24 16.99
C ASP A 269 23.04 -15.39 15.89
N SER A 270 23.64 -15.37 14.70
CA SER A 270 23.09 -14.70 13.52
C SER A 270 23.42 -15.49 12.25
N HIS A 271 22.51 -15.46 11.30
CA HIS A 271 22.68 -16.16 10.04
C HIS A 271 21.96 -15.45 8.90
N ASP A 272 22.45 -15.65 7.69
CA ASP A 272 21.78 -15.21 6.49
C ASP A 272 20.52 -16.07 6.30
N ALA A 273 19.37 -15.46 6.40
CA ALA A 273 18.10 -16.09 6.04
C ALA A 273 17.43 -15.21 4.98
N PRO A 274 16.82 -15.82 3.94
CA PRO A 274 15.98 -15.06 3.03
C PRO A 274 14.81 -14.53 3.85
N ALA A 275 14.91 -13.29 4.28
CA ALA A 275 13.84 -12.63 4.99
C ALA A 275 12.69 -12.35 4.01
N ARG A 276 11.74 -13.27 3.91
CA ARG A 276 10.42 -12.87 3.46
C ARG A 276 9.87 -11.93 4.53
N PRO A 277 9.40 -10.73 4.16
CA PRO A 277 8.69 -9.88 5.10
C PRO A 277 7.58 -10.71 5.77
N GLU A 278 7.55 -10.73 7.08
CA GLU A 278 6.41 -11.33 7.79
C GLU A 278 5.18 -10.49 7.52
N PRO A 279 3.98 -11.08 7.43
CA PRO A 279 2.75 -10.31 7.30
C PRO A 279 2.68 -9.26 8.41
N LEU A 280 2.28 -8.06 8.05
CA LEU A 280 2.11 -6.99 9.01
C LEU A 280 0.92 -7.29 9.92
N GLU A 281 1.13 -7.17 11.23
CA GLU A 281 0.10 -7.31 12.24
C GLU A 281 -0.28 -5.91 12.73
N TYR A 282 -1.54 -5.53 12.54
CA TYR A 282 -2.06 -4.26 13.04
C TYR A 282 -2.56 -4.42 14.47
N PHE A 283 -2.32 -3.40 15.30
CA PHE A 283 -2.84 -3.32 16.66
C PHE A 283 -4.22 -2.66 16.71
N ILE A 284 -4.69 -2.18 15.59
CA ILE A 284 -6.01 -1.58 15.40
C ILE A 284 -6.83 -2.53 14.52
N ASP A 285 -8.06 -2.80 14.92
CA ASP A 285 -9.01 -3.55 14.11
C ASP A 285 -9.54 -2.66 12.98
N THR A 286 -8.92 -2.79 11.79
CA THR A 286 -9.23 -1.99 10.60
C THR A 286 -10.60 -2.30 9.97
N ASP A 287 -11.30 -3.33 10.43
CA ASP A 287 -12.67 -3.61 10.02
C ASP A 287 -13.69 -2.76 10.78
N THR A 288 -13.35 -2.33 12.00
CA THR A 288 -14.24 -1.56 12.88
C THR A 288 -13.79 -0.12 13.07
N VAL A 289 -12.48 0.14 13.09
CA VAL A 289 -11.90 1.48 13.28
C VAL A 289 -11.54 2.05 11.91
N THR A 290 -12.22 3.12 11.53
CA THR A 290 -12.02 3.79 10.23
C THR A 290 -11.31 5.13 10.34
N HIS A 291 -11.08 5.63 11.57
CA HIS A 291 -10.45 6.92 11.82
C HIS A 291 -9.73 6.92 13.17
N ILE A 292 -8.62 7.65 13.28
CA ILE A 292 -7.90 7.94 14.50
C ILE A 292 -7.56 9.43 14.58
N ASP A 293 -7.87 10.11 15.68
CA ASP A 293 -7.54 11.53 15.89
C ASP A 293 -6.06 11.74 16.20
N ASN A 294 -5.45 10.76 16.88
CA ASN A 294 -4.05 10.81 17.27
C ASN A 294 -3.49 9.40 17.50
N TRP A 295 -2.17 9.33 17.50
CA TRP A 295 -1.42 8.14 17.88
C TRP A 295 -0.20 8.54 18.66
N ILE A 296 -0.02 7.94 19.84
CA ILE A 296 1.11 8.19 20.73
C ILE A 296 1.96 6.92 20.78
N TYR A 297 3.16 7.00 20.25
CA TYR A 297 4.11 5.87 20.29
C TYR A 297 4.83 5.77 21.61
N SER A 298 5.22 6.90 22.20
CA SER A 298 6.06 6.96 23.39
C SER A 298 5.29 6.59 24.65
N PRO A 299 5.86 5.77 25.55
CA PRO A 299 5.32 5.56 26.90
C PRO A 299 5.17 6.88 27.66
N PRO A 300 4.17 7.01 28.55
CA PRO A 300 3.98 8.20 29.36
C PRO A 300 5.19 8.53 30.27
N SER A 301 5.97 7.51 30.64
CA SER A 301 7.19 7.65 31.44
C SER A 301 8.40 8.17 30.65
N CYS A 302 8.33 8.21 29.32
CA CYS A 302 9.44 8.61 28.47
C CYS A 302 9.46 10.14 28.25
N LYS A 303 10.63 10.75 28.38
CA LYS A 303 10.80 12.20 28.12
C LYS A 303 10.72 12.55 26.64
N LYS A 304 11.05 11.62 25.75
CA LYS A 304 10.97 11.80 24.31
C LYS A 304 9.58 11.44 23.85
N VAL A 305 8.86 12.39 23.29
CA VAL A 305 7.52 12.17 22.71
C VAL A 305 7.67 11.92 21.21
N ILE A 306 7.08 10.81 20.76
CA ILE A 306 6.86 10.49 19.34
C ILE A 306 5.35 10.27 19.21
N GLU A 307 4.72 11.10 18.41
CA GLU A 307 3.27 11.08 18.22
C GLU A 307 2.91 11.53 16.80
N SER A 308 1.70 11.22 16.37
CA SER A 308 1.03 11.78 15.21
C SER A 308 -0.29 12.38 15.68
N ILE A 309 -0.56 13.62 15.28
CA ILE A 309 -1.83 14.32 15.52
C ILE A 309 -2.38 14.62 14.13
N PHE A 310 -3.61 14.26 13.86
CA PHE A 310 -4.27 14.36 12.58
C PHE A 310 -5.30 15.48 12.53
#